data_121620d0050827eb3f6397bd362f9dc3
#
_entry.id   121620d0050827eb3f6397bd362f9dc3
#
_cell.length_a   1.000
_cell.length_b   1.000
_cell.length_c   1.000
_cell.angle_alpha   90.00
_cell.angle_beta   90.00
_cell.angle_gamma   90.00
#
_symmetry.space_group_name_H-M   'P 1'
#
loop_
_entity.id
_entity.type
_entity.pdbx_description
1 polymer ?
#
loop_
_entity_poly.entity_id
_entity_poly.type
_entity_poly.pdbx_seq_one_letter_code
_entity_poly.pdbx_strand_id
1 'polypeptide(L)'
;MNQEMTHGRKAIPEERDRAQSKALVWTVGALLLLGALAPPMAAVKLSLPLWPMGGPLLFSAGFAVLVLALRAATPAAAALGFLICFLLAQSPVAWSRYSPDATPHSLVAALVAVFVLTFAATRYGRSRKEARGLSESRRGRRASQIVANLGAAGLFAAAGYYDGCIAALAEAAADTVSSEIGQATGHPARLLTTGRVVAAGTDGGVTVLGSVAGMAAAAVVVAVSGPHHTVLRQGVIWGAACAGLFFDSLLGATVERKGWLGNDLVNFASTLLAAAAASLFR
;
A
#
# COMPACT_ATOMS: atom_id res chain seq x y z
N MET A 1 26.63 -24.65 9.92
CA MET A 1 25.97 -24.53 8.60
C MET A 1 25.17 -23.23 8.45
N ASN A 2 25.41 -22.21 9.32
CA ASN A 2 24.60 -20.94 9.33
C ASN A 2 25.36 -19.68 8.85
N GLN A 3 26.58 -19.76 8.38
CA GLN A 3 27.38 -18.60 7.95
C GLN A 3 27.41 -18.34 6.43
N GLU A 4 27.04 -19.31 5.61
CA GLU A 4 27.08 -19.12 4.13
C GLU A 4 25.82 -18.48 3.50
N MET A 5 24.71 -18.34 4.26
CA MET A 5 23.47 -17.76 3.73
C MET A 5 23.40 -16.21 3.78
N THR A 6 24.40 -15.56 4.36
CA THR A 6 24.46 -14.08 4.46
C THR A 6 25.31 -13.42 3.38
N HIS A 7 25.91 -14.19 2.47
CA HIS A 7 26.77 -13.64 1.41
C HIS A 7 26.00 -12.71 0.48
N GLY A 8 26.28 -11.42 0.60
CA GLY A 8 25.85 -10.37 -0.32
C GLY A 8 24.79 -9.37 0.18
N ARG A 9 24.31 -9.49 1.43
CA ARG A 9 23.45 -8.46 2.03
C ARG A 9 24.30 -7.39 2.70
N LYS A 10 24.30 -6.17 2.16
CA LYS A 10 24.79 -4.98 2.85
C LYS A 10 23.60 -4.33 3.53
N ALA A 11 23.41 -4.57 4.82
CA ALA A 11 22.32 -3.92 5.55
C ALA A 11 22.43 -2.39 5.38
N ILE A 12 21.29 -1.73 5.11
CA ILE A 12 21.26 -0.27 5.11
C ILE A 12 21.65 0.24 6.49
N PRO A 13 22.52 1.26 6.61
CA PRO A 13 22.81 1.87 7.90
C PRO A 13 21.51 2.41 8.53
N GLU A 14 21.28 2.12 9.81
CA GLU A 14 20.04 2.46 10.51
C GLU A 14 19.70 3.95 10.45
N GLU A 15 20.72 4.82 10.52
CA GLU A 15 20.54 6.27 10.39
C GLU A 15 20.02 6.65 9.00
N ARG A 16 20.54 6.01 7.94
CA ARG A 16 20.09 6.25 6.57
C ARG A 16 18.64 5.78 6.38
N ASP A 17 18.30 4.59 6.86
CA ASP A 17 16.94 4.05 6.79
C ASP A 17 15.94 4.97 7.50
N ARG A 18 16.28 5.41 8.72
CA ARG A 18 15.46 6.37 9.47
C ARG A 18 15.33 7.72 8.75
N ALA A 19 16.41 8.22 8.15
CA ALA A 19 16.38 9.47 7.41
C ALA A 19 15.50 9.38 6.17
N GLN A 20 15.61 8.28 5.41
CA GLN A 20 14.77 8.00 4.24
C GLN A 20 13.29 7.89 4.61
N SER A 21 12.95 7.09 5.62
CA SER A 21 11.59 6.93 6.12
C SER A 21 11.01 8.26 6.62
N LYS A 22 11.80 9.07 7.33
CA LYS A 22 11.39 10.39 7.81
C LYS A 22 11.14 11.35 6.66
N ALA A 23 12.05 11.42 5.68
CA ALA A 23 11.89 12.25 4.49
C ALA A 23 10.64 11.87 3.70
N LEU A 24 10.38 10.56 3.51
CA LEU A 24 9.18 10.06 2.86
C LEU A 24 7.90 10.52 3.58
N VAL A 25 7.83 10.34 4.91
CA VAL A 25 6.67 10.76 5.72
C VAL A 25 6.41 12.26 5.59
N TRP A 26 7.46 13.09 5.70
CA TRP A 26 7.30 14.55 5.62
C TRP A 26 6.89 15.00 4.21
N THR A 27 7.57 14.51 3.17
CA THR A 27 7.32 14.95 1.79
C THR A 27 5.93 14.50 1.34
N VAL A 28 5.64 13.20 1.44
CA VAL A 28 4.36 12.66 1.00
C VAL A 28 3.23 13.13 1.93
N GLY A 29 3.46 13.16 3.25
CA GLY A 29 2.48 13.66 4.21
C GLY A 29 2.07 15.11 3.94
N ALA A 30 3.02 15.99 3.61
CA ALA A 30 2.74 17.38 3.22
C ALA A 30 1.88 17.45 1.94
N LEU A 31 2.22 16.65 0.92
CA LEU A 31 1.45 16.59 -0.33
C LEU A 31 0.02 16.04 -0.10
N LEU A 32 -0.13 15.02 0.73
CA LEU A 32 -1.43 14.49 1.12
C LEU A 32 -2.28 15.54 1.86
N LEU A 33 -1.66 16.29 2.77
CA LEU A 33 -2.32 17.37 3.50
C LEU A 33 -2.79 18.48 2.56
N LEU A 34 -1.93 18.90 1.64
CA LEU A 34 -2.30 19.88 0.60
C LEU A 34 -3.46 19.38 -0.26
N GLY A 35 -3.42 18.11 -0.69
CA GLY A 35 -4.50 17.47 -1.43
C GLY A 35 -5.82 17.43 -0.66
N ALA A 36 -5.77 17.16 0.66
CA ALA A 36 -6.95 17.12 1.51
C ALA A 36 -7.56 18.51 1.77
N LEU A 37 -6.74 19.55 1.84
CA LEU A 37 -7.17 20.92 2.08
C LEU A 37 -7.68 21.62 0.81
N ALA A 38 -7.21 21.22 -0.37
CA ALA A 38 -7.53 21.89 -1.63
C ALA A 38 -9.05 21.93 -1.94
N PRO A 39 -9.82 20.82 -1.86
CA PRO A 39 -11.27 20.85 -2.12
C PRO A 39 -12.07 21.71 -1.14
N PRO A 40 -11.88 21.63 0.20
CA PRO A 40 -12.60 22.51 1.12
C PRO A 40 -12.23 23.98 0.95
N MET A 41 -10.96 24.31 0.67
CA MET A 41 -10.55 25.69 0.39
C MET A 41 -11.20 26.21 -0.90
N ALA A 42 -11.25 25.39 -1.96
CA ALA A 42 -11.94 25.76 -3.19
C ALA A 42 -13.45 25.94 -2.96
N ALA A 43 -14.08 25.08 -2.17
CA ALA A 43 -15.49 25.21 -1.82
C ALA A 43 -15.78 26.53 -1.08
N VAL A 44 -14.95 26.86 -0.07
CA VAL A 44 -15.08 28.15 0.63
C VAL A 44 -14.93 29.34 -0.33
N LYS A 45 -13.89 29.33 -1.19
CA LYS A 45 -13.64 30.40 -2.16
C LYS A 45 -14.81 30.59 -3.16
N LEU A 46 -15.48 29.49 -3.52
CA LEU A 46 -16.60 29.47 -4.46
C LEU A 46 -17.97 29.59 -3.76
N SER A 47 -18.00 29.84 -2.46
CA SER A 47 -19.21 29.87 -1.63
C SER A 47 -20.08 28.61 -1.76
N LEU A 48 -19.43 27.45 -1.94
CA LEU A 48 -20.12 26.18 -2.01
C LEU A 48 -20.30 25.57 -0.61
N PRO A 49 -21.34 24.78 -0.39
CA PRO A 49 -21.58 24.16 0.91
C PRO A 49 -20.51 23.12 1.26
N LEU A 50 -20.08 23.08 2.52
CA LEU A 50 -19.11 22.09 3.04
C LEU A 50 -19.76 20.80 3.57
N TRP A 51 -21.07 20.78 3.74
CA TRP A 51 -21.77 19.62 4.30
C TRP A 51 -21.52 18.29 3.56
N PRO A 52 -21.25 18.25 2.22
CA PRO A 52 -20.95 16.97 1.54
C PRO A 52 -19.67 16.30 2.06
N MET A 53 -18.77 17.05 2.69
CA MET A 53 -17.53 16.52 3.26
C MET A 53 -17.74 15.86 4.63
N GLY A 54 -18.90 16.05 5.25
CA GLY A 54 -19.21 15.50 6.57
C GLY A 54 -19.16 13.98 6.62
N GLY A 55 -19.72 13.30 5.61
CA GLY A 55 -19.68 11.85 5.50
C GLY A 55 -18.25 11.31 5.39
N PRO A 56 -17.42 11.78 4.43
CA PRO A 56 -16.01 11.44 4.34
C PRO A 56 -15.22 11.68 5.63
N LEU A 57 -15.44 12.80 6.32
CA LEU A 57 -14.78 13.10 7.60
C LEU A 57 -15.15 12.10 8.70
N LEU A 58 -16.46 11.84 8.87
CA LEU A 58 -16.96 10.92 9.89
C LEU A 58 -16.48 9.48 9.63
N PHE A 59 -16.53 9.04 8.37
CA PHE A 59 -16.02 7.72 8.00
C PHE A 59 -14.53 7.59 8.31
N SER A 60 -13.73 8.58 7.91
CA SER A 60 -12.27 8.55 8.12
C SER A 60 -11.91 8.61 9.60
N ALA A 61 -12.63 9.38 10.41
CA ALA A 61 -12.46 9.41 11.86
C ALA A 61 -12.82 8.06 12.49
N GLY A 62 -13.95 7.47 12.12
CA GLY A 62 -14.36 6.14 12.58
C GLY A 62 -13.35 5.06 12.20
N PHE A 63 -12.82 5.11 10.96
CA PHE A 63 -11.78 4.17 10.52
C PHE A 63 -10.47 4.34 11.29
N ALA A 64 -10.04 5.58 11.57
CA ALA A 64 -8.85 5.85 12.39
C ALA A 64 -9.02 5.33 13.82
N VAL A 65 -10.20 5.52 14.44
CA VAL A 65 -10.53 4.96 15.76
C VAL A 65 -10.50 3.43 15.71
N LEU A 66 -11.08 2.82 14.69
CA LEU A 66 -11.10 1.36 14.52
C LEU A 66 -9.68 0.77 14.46
N VAL A 67 -8.78 1.33 13.65
CA VAL A 67 -7.41 0.81 13.52
C VAL A 67 -6.61 0.97 14.80
N LEU A 68 -6.87 2.02 15.60
CA LEU A 68 -6.29 2.21 16.93
C LEU A 68 -6.84 1.19 17.92
N ALA A 69 -8.15 0.98 17.97
CA ALA A 69 -8.80 0.01 18.85
C ALA A 69 -8.31 -1.42 18.58
N LEU A 70 -8.10 -1.77 17.30
CA LEU A 70 -7.54 -3.06 16.87
C LEU A 70 -6.03 -3.17 17.07
N ARG A 71 -5.35 -2.10 17.52
CA ARG A 71 -3.89 -2.01 17.63
C ARG A 71 -3.19 -2.33 16.28
N ALA A 72 -3.84 -2.01 15.18
CA ALA A 72 -3.30 -2.23 13.83
C ALA A 72 -2.34 -1.11 13.39
N ALA A 73 -2.40 0.06 14.03
CA ALA A 73 -1.57 1.22 13.72
C ALA A 73 -1.17 2.00 14.98
N THR A 74 -0.01 2.68 14.93
CA THR A 74 0.37 3.68 15.92
C THR A 74 -0.47 4.96 15.77
N PRO A 75 -0.55 5.85 16.77
CA PRO A 75 -1.31 7.11 16.64
C PRO A 75 -0.91 7.96 15.44
N ALA A 76 0.38 8.09 15.17
CA ALA A 76 0.88 8.82 13.99
C ALA A 76 0.49 8.13 12.67
N ALA A 77 0.52 6.79 12.63
CA ALA A 77 0.05 6.02 11.49
C ALA A 77 -1.46 6.16 11.27
N ALA A 78 -2.26 6.16 12.35
CA ALA A 78 -3.69 6.37 12.28
C ALA A 78 -4.06 7.77 11.78
N ALA A 79 -3.30 8.80 12.17
CA ALA A 79 -3.48 10.18 11.66
C ALA A 79 -3.22 10.27 10.15
N LEU A 80 -2.13 9.64 9.64
CA LEU A 80 -1.89 9.56 8.20
C LEU A 80 -2.91 8.69 7.49
N GLY A 81 -3.33 7.59 8.11
CA GLY A 81 -4.41 6.74 7.62
C GLY A 81 -5.74 7.49 7.51
N PHE A 82 -6.07 8.34 8.51
CA PHE A 82 -7.22 9.25 8.44
C PHE A 82 -7.13 10.16 7.22
N LEU A 83 -5.97 10.79 7.00
CA LEU A 83 -5.77 11.73 5.90
C LEU A 83 -5.93 11.03 4.54
N ILE A 84 -5.33 9.86 4.37
CA ILE A 84 -5.47 9.07 3.14
C ILE A 84 -6.91 8.60 2.96
N CYS A 85 -7.54 8.07 4.01
CA CYS A 85 -8.93 7.64 3.98
C CYS A 85 -9.87 8.79 3.59
N PHE A 86 -9.64 9.99 4.14
CA PHE A 86 -10.40 11.18 3.79
C PHE A 86 -10.22 11.57 2.31
N LEU A 87 -8.98 11.50 1.79
CA LEU A 87 -8.71 11.75 0.37
C LEU A 87 -9.46 10.76 -0.54
N LEU A 88 -9.45 9.49 -0.20
CA LEU A 88 -10.17 8.47 -0.97
C LEU A 88 -11.70 8.65 -0.88
N ALA A 89 -12.21 9.00 0.28
CA ALA A 89 -13.63 9.14 0.51
C ALA A 89 -14.21 10.44 -0.11
N GLN A 90 -13.44 11.54 -0.11
CA GLN A 90 -13.87 12.82 -0.69
C GLN A 90 -13.62 12.92 -2.20
N SER A 91 -12.67 12.16 -2.75
CA SER A 91 -12.25 12.28 -4.15
C SER A 91 -13.42 12.22 -5.14
N PRO A 92 -14.39 11.30 -5.02
CA PRO A 92 -15.57 11.30 -5.88
C PRO A 92 -16.40 12.58 -5.80
N VAL A 93 -16.48 13.21 -4.63
CA VAL A 93 -17.23 14.46 -4.43
C VAL A 93 -16.53 15.62 -5.10
N ALA A 94 -15.21 15.71 -4.98
CA ALA A 94 -14.42 16.79 -5.57
C ALA A 94 -14.34 16.71 -7.10
N TRP A 95 -14.29 15.50 -7.65
CA TRP A 95 -14.03 15.26 -9.07
C TRP A 95 -15.18 14.60 -9.84
N SER A 96 -16.38 14.51 -9.26
CA SER A 96 -17.56 13.90 -9.89
C SER A 96 -17.93 14.50 -11.25
N ARG A 97 -17.55 15.76 -11.50
CA ARG A 97 -17.75 16.42 -12.80
C ARG A 97 -16.78 15.94 -13.88
N TYR A 98 -15.63 15.34 -13.48
CA TYR A 98 -14.55 14.96 -14.39
C TYR A 98 -14.43 13.45 -14.59
N SER A 99 -15.05 12.65 -13.74
CA SER A 99 -15.06 11.19 -13.85
C SER A 99 -16.44 10.63 -13.53
N PRO A 100 -17.34 10.54 -14.54
CA PRO A 100 -18.70 10.03 -14.37
C PRO A 100 -18.75 8.58 -13.88
N ASP A 101 -17.66 7.82 -14.06
CA ASP A 101 -17.56 6.41 -13.66
C ASP A 101 -17.12 6.22 -12.20
N ALA A 102 -16.72 7.28 -11.50
CA ALA A 102 -16.30 7.19 -10.11
C ALA A 102 -17.53 7.13 -9.20
N THR A 103 -17.90 5.94 -8.79
CA THR A 103 -18.93 5.80 -7.75
C THR A 103 -18.37 6.24 -6.40
N PRO A 104 -19.16 6.96 -5.56
CA PRO A 104 -18.71 7.51 -4.27
C PRO A 104 -18.10 6.48 -3.31
N HIS A 105 -18.34 5.21 -3.53
CA HIS A 105 -17.96 4.14 -2.59
C HIS A 105 -16.83 3.22 -3.10
N SER A 106 -16.40 3.36 -4.35
CA SER A 106 -15.44 2.41 -4.95
C SER A 106 -14.05 2.46 -4.30
N LEU A 107 -13.49 3.64 -4.07
CA LEU A 107 -12.18 3.78 -3.42
C LEU A 107 -12.22 3.41 -1.94
N VAL A 108 -13.33 3.70 -1.25
CA VAL A 108 -13.55 3.30 0.15
C VAL A 108 -13.65 1.78 0.24
N ALA A 109 -14.39 1.13 -0.66
CA ALA A 109 -14.49 -0.33 -0.71
C ALA A 109 -13.11 -0.99 -0.94
N ALA A 110 -12.31 -0.42 -1.86
CA ALA A 110 -10.94 -0.86 -2.10
C ALA A 110 -10.06 -0.72 -0.84
N LEU A 111 -10.12 0.41 -0.14
CA LEU A 111 -9.36 0.64 1.10
C LEU A 111 -9.77 -0.35 2.20
N VAL A 112 -11.07 -0.61 2.37
CA VAL A 112 -11.58 -1.60 3.33
C VAL A 112 -11.09 -3.01 2.97
N ALA A 113 -11.12 -3.37 1.69
CA ALA A 113 -10.59 -4.65 1.23
C ALA A 113 -9.08 -4.79 1.52
N VAL A 114 -8.27 -3.76 1.23
CA VAL A 114 -6.84 -3.73 1.59
C VAL A 114 -6.67 -3.96 3.08
N PHE A 115 -7.40 -3.22 3.92
CA PHE A 115 -7.31 -3.37 5.36
C PHE A 115 -7.65 -4.79 5.82
N VAL A 116 -8.77 -5.35 5.37
CA VAL A 116 -9.22 -6.69 5.77
C VAL A 116 -8.22 -7.76 5.32
N LEU A 117 -7.79 -7.72 4.06
CA LEU A 117 -6.87 -8.70 3.48
C LEU A 117 -5.51 -8.66 4.18
N THR A 118 -4.92 -7.47 4.34
CA THR A 118 -3.60 -7.32 4.97
C THR A 118 -3.65 -7.65 6.47
N PHE A 119 -4.73 -7.26 7.16
CA PHE A 119 -4.93 -7.58 8.57
C PHE A 119 -5.10 -9.09 8.81
N ALA A 120 -5.85 -9.77 7.95
CA ALA A 120 -6.00 -11.22 8.00
C ALA A 120 -4.67 -11.93 7.69
N ALA A 121 -3.97 -11.52 6.63
CA ALA A 121 -2.68 -12.11 6.25
C ALA A 121 -1.62 -11.94 7.35
N THR A 122 -1.51 -10.75 7.95
CA THR A 122 -0.57 -10.50 9.06
C THR A 122 -0.85 -11.41 10.27
N ARG A 123 -2.12 -11.76 10.52
CA ARG A 123 -2.49 -12.69 11.59
C ARG A 123 -2.34 -14.15 11.22
N TYR A 124 -2.41 -14.48 9.93
CA TYR A 124 -2.26 -15.84 9.46
C TYR A 124 -0.88 -16.39 9.78
N GLY A 125 -0.83 -17.56 10.38
CA GLY A 125 0.42 -18.24 10.74
C GLY A 125 1.33 -17.47 11.70
N ARG A 126 0.80 -16.53 12.49
CA ARG A 126 1.57 -15.63 13.36
C ARG A 126 2.53 -16.38 14.29
N SER A 127 2.10 -17.46 14.94
CA SER A 127 2.95 -18.27 15.82
C SER A 127 4.16 -18.87 15.08
N ARG A 128 3.97 -19.29 13.83
CA ARG A 128 5.06 -19.80 12.99
C ARG A 128 6.04 -18.69 12.60
N LYS A 129 5.54 -17.50 12.30
CA LYS A 129 6.35 -16.30 11.98
C LYS A 129 7.11 -15.81 13.22
N GLU A 130 6.47 -15.78 14.39
CA GLU A 130 7.12 -15.46 15.68
C GLU A 130 8.26 -16.43 16.00
N ALA A 131 8.07 -17.73 15.82
CA ALA A 131 9.11 -18.74 16.04
C ALA A 131 10.33 -18.58 15.11
N ARG A 132 10.17 -17.89 13.97
CA ARG A 132 11.24 -17.63 12.99
C ARG A 132 11.79 -16.19 13.08
N GLY A 133 11.28 -15.37 14.00
CA GLY A 133 11.66 -13.96 14.12
C GLY A 133 11.17 -13.07 12.96
N LEU A 134 10.14 -13.51 12.21
CA LEU A 134 9.61 -12.84 11.03
C LEU A 134 8.30 -12.07 11.32
N SER A 135 7.76 -12.12 12.54
CA SER A 135 6.48 -11.47 12.84
C SER A 135 6.61 -9.95 12.92
N GLU A 136 5.62 -9.24 12.38
CA GLU A 136 5.50 -7.80 12.57
C GLU A 136 5.36 -7.40 14.06
N SER A 137 5.76 -6.17 14.36
CA SER A 137 5.64 -5.59 15.70
C SER A 137 4.21 -5.65 16.22
N ARG A 138 4.05 -6.05 17.49
CA ARG A 138 2.75 -6.02 18.21
C ARG A 138 2.18 -4.60 18.41
N ARG A 139 2.99 -3.56 18.16
CA ARG A 139 2.58 -2.15 18.29
C ARG A 139 1.81 -1.62 17.08
N GLY A 140 1.57 -2.44 16.07
CA GLY A 140 0.93 -2.06 14.82
C GLY A 140 1.88 -1.32 13.86
N ARG A 141 1.36 -0.94 12.70
CA ARG A 141 2.12 -0.29 11.62
C ARG A 141 2.54 1.13 12.01
N ARG A 142 3.74 1.52 11.58
CA ARG A 142 4.30 2.86 11.77
C ARG A 142 3.81 3.82 10.68
N ALA A 143 3.94 5.12 10.94
CA ALA A 143 3.59 6.19 10.01
C ALA A 143 4.27 6.04 8.63
N SER A 144 5.56 5.69 8.64
CA SER A 144 6.34 5.47 7.42
C SER A 144 5.81 4.31 6.58
N GLN A 145 5.39 3.22 7.21
CA GLN A 145 4.78 2.07 6.53
C GLN A 145 3.41 2.42 5.91
N ILE A 146 2.61 3.27 6.58
CA ILE A 146 1.33 3.73 6.01
C ILE A 146 1.58 4.59 4.79
N VAL A 147 2.53 5.52 4.85
CA VAL A 147 2.87 6.37 3.70
C VAL A 147 3.50 5.55 2.57
N ALA A 148 4.37 4.61 2.89
CA ALA A 148 5.01 3.74 1.91
C ALA A 148 3.98 2.95 1.09
N ASN A 149 3.02 2.33 1.78
CA ASN A 149 2.06 1.44 1.14
C ASN A 149 0.81 2.14 0.58
N LEU A 150 0.38 3.26 1.18
CA LEU A 150 -0.89 3.90 0.81
C LEU A 150 -0.72 5.34 0.33
N GLY A 151 0.48 5.92 0.46
CA GLY A 151 0.74 7.32 0.09
C GLY A 151 0.49 7.59 -1.39
N ALA A 152 0.97 6.72 -2.28
CA ALA A 152 0.72 6.83 -3.72
C ALA A 152 -0.79 6.82 -4.02
N ALA A 153 -1.57 5.90 -3.42
CA ALA A 153 -3.01 5.85 -3.60
C ALA A 153 -3.69 7.18 -3.20
N GLY A 154 -3.31 7.75 -2.05
CA GLY A 154 -3.82 9.05 -1.60
C GLY A 154 -3.48 10.19 -2.56
N LEU A 155 -2.25 10.25 -3.08
CA LEU A 155 -1.83 11.27 -4.05
C LEU A 155 -2.60 11.16 -5.37
N PHE A 156 -2.77 9.95 -5.90
CA PHE A 156 -3.51 9.71 -7.13
C PHE A 156 -5.01 9.97 -6.97
N ALA A 157 -5.58 9.65 -5.79
CA ALA A 157 -6.95 10.04 -5.46
C ALA A 157 -7.13 11.56 -5.41
N ALA A 158 -6.21 12.28 -4.77
CA ALA A 158 -6.22 13.74 -4.72
C ALA A 158 -6.10 14.39 -6.10
N ALA A 159 -5.34 13.77 -7.01
CA ALA A 159 -5.17 14.23 -8.38
C ALA A 159 -6.28 13.77 -9.34
N GLY A 160 -7.25 12.97 -8.88
CA GLY A 160 -8.35 12.45 -9.71
C GLY A 160 -7.97 11.30 -10.64
N TYR A 161 -6.86 10.62 -10.38
CA TYR A 161 -6.41 9.45 -11.15
C TYR A 161 -6.89 8.16 -10.48
N TYR A 162 -8.16 7.81 -10.66
CA TYR A 162 -8.81 6.70 -9.93
C TYR A 162 -8.21 5.34 -10.22
N ASP A 163 -7.90 5.03 -11.48
CA ASP A 163 -7.29 3.75 -11.84
C ASP A 163 -5.91 3.58 -11.20
N GLY A 164 -5.12 4.67 -11.18
CA GLY A 164 -3.85 4.70 -10.48
C GLY A 164 -4.01 4.52 -8.97
N CYS A 165 -5.00 5.17 -8.37
CA CYS A 165 -5.32 4.97 -6.95
C CYS A 165 -5.64 3.50 -6.65
N ILE A 166 -6.53 2.88 -7.45
CA ILE A 166 -6.93 1.48 -7.28
C ILE A 166 -5.74 0.54 -7.46
N ALA A 167 -4.90 0.78 -8.48
CA ALA A 167 -3.71 -0.03 -8.72
C ALA A 167 -2.70 0.05 -7.57
N ALA A 168 -2.47 1.23 -6.98
CA ALA A 168 -1.63 1.38 -5.81
C ALA A 168 -2.20 0.64 -4.58
N LEU A 169 -3.51 0.71 -4.35
CA LEU A 169 -4.17 -0.03 -3.27
C LEU A 169 -4.08 -1.54 -3.48
N ALA A 170 -4.29 -2.00 -4.72
CA ALA A 170 -4.22 -3.41 -5.08
C ALA A 170 -2.79 -3.96 -4.94
N GLU A 171 -1.78 -3.17 -5.32
CA GLU A 171 -0.37 -3.51 -5.15
C GLU A 171 -0.01 -3.61 -3.66
N ALA A 172 -0.38 -2.63 -2.83
CA ALA A 172 -0.11 -2.66 -1.40
C ALA A 172 -0.75 -3.87 -0.68
N ALA A 173 -1.94 -4.31 -1.14
CA ALA A 173 -2.55 -5.55 -0.68
C ALA A 173 -1.76 -6.77 -1.16
N ALA A 174 -1.37 -6.78 -2.45
CA ALA A 174 -0.64 -7.88 -3.06
C ALA A 174 0.70 -8.11 -2.38
N ASP A 175 1.50 -7.05 -2.19
CA ASP A 175 2.80 -7.14 -1.54
C ASP A 175 2.67 -7.67 -0.10
N THR A 176 1.82 -7.05 0.71
CA THR A 176 1.63 -7.50 2.10
C THR A 176 1.13 -8.94 2.17
N VAL A 177 0.12 -9.33 1.37
CA VAL A 177 -0.42 -10.70 1.39
C VAL A 177 0.61 -11.70 0.87
N SER A 178 1.34 -11.36 -0.19
CA SER A 178 2.41 -12.20 -0.75
C SER A 178 3.49 -12.50 0.28
N SER A 179 4.02 -11.47 0.93
CA SER A 179 5.09 -11.59 1.91
C SER A 179 4.63 -12.36 3.16
N GLU A 180 3.45 -12.03 3.70
CA GLU A 180 2.92 -12.67 4.92
C GLU A 180 2.56 -14.14 4.72
N ILE A 181 1.92 -14.49 3.59
CA ILE A 181 1.60 -15.90 3.27
C ILE A 181 2.87 -16.67 2.92
N GLY A 182 3.78 -16.08 2.13
CA GLY A 182 5.07 -16.69 1.80
C GLY A 182 5.88 -17.03 3.04
N GLN A 183 5.95 -16.13 4.01
CA GLN A 183 6.65 -16.35 5.28
C GLN A 183 5.96 -17.39 6.19
N ALA A 184 4.62 -17.40 6.22
CA ALA A 184 3.86 -18.31 7.07
C ALA A 184 3.95 -19.77 6.64
N THR A 185 4.08 -20.05 5.33
CA THR A 185 4.11 -21.41 4.79
C THR A 185 5.46 -22.11 4.99
N GLY A 186 6.54 -21.36 5.18
CA GLY A 186 7.88 -21.89 5.44
C GLY A 186 8.54 -22.56 4.25
N HIS A 187 7.97 -22.44 3.07
CA HIS A 187 8.65 -22.84 1.85
C HIS A 187 9.86 -21.92 1.60
N PRO A 188 10.98 -22.46 1.10
CA PRO A 188 12.13 -21.65 0.76
C PRO A 188 11.74 -20.65 -0.34
N ALA A 189 12.11 -19.37 -0.14
CA ALA A 189 11.95 -18.34 -1.14
C ALA A 189 13.03 -18.46 -2.22
N ARG A 190 12.80 -17.85 -3.37
CA ARG A 190 13.79 -17.71 -4.43
C ARG A 190 13.99 -16.24 -4.75
N LEU A 191 15.24 -15.81 -4.86
CA LEU A 191 15.54 -14.45 -5.34
C LEU A 191 15.01 -14.28 -6.77
N LEU A 192 14.26 -13.24 -7.01
CA LEU A 192 13.66 -12.96 -8.32
C LEU A 192 14.74 -12.79 -9.40
N THR A 193 15.90 -12.22 -9.07
CA THR A 193 16.99 -11.91 -10.02
C THR A 193 17.85 -13.11 -10.41
N THR A 194 18.00 -14.11 -9.53
CA THR A 194 18.96 -15.22 -9.73
C THR A 194 18.33 -16.59 -9.64
N GLY A 195 17.08 -16.69 -9.18
CA GLY A 195 16.42 -17.97 -8.89
C GLY A 195 17.02 -18.75 -7.70
N ARG A 196 18.06 -18.20 -7.04
CA ARG A 196 18.72 -18.87 -5.91
C ARG A 196 17.74 -19.00 -4.75
N VAL A 197 17.77 -20.17 -4.11
CA VAL A 197 17.02 -20.44 -2.89
C VAL A 197 17.58 -19.62 -1.74
N VAL A 198 16.71 -18.93 -1.02
CA VAL A 198 17.02 -18.09 0.14
C VAL A 198 16.06 -18.38 1.28
N ALA A 199 16.39 -17.91 2.49
CA ALA A 199 15.51 -18.03 3.64
C ALA A 199 14.21 -17.22 3.44
N ALA A 200 13.11 -17.67 4.02
CA ALA A 200 11.87 -16.90 4.06
C ALA A 200 12.12 -15.54 4.76
N GLY A 201 11.51 -14.47 4.23
CA GLY A 201 11.72 -13.12 4.73
C GLY A 201 12.99 -12.43 4.22
N THR A 202 13.71 -13.04 3.25
CA THR A 202 14.83 -12.38 2.57
C THR A 202 14.31 -11.34 1.59
N ASP A 203 14.90 -10.12 1.59
CA ASP A 203 14.53 -9.03 0.69
C ASP A 203 14.60 -9.50 -0.78
N GLY A 204 13.53 -9.28 -1.54
CA GLY A 204 13.39 -9.74 -2.93
C GLY A 204 13.24 -11.27 -3.11
N GLY A 205 13.01 -12.00 -2.03
CA GLY A 205 12.70 -13.42 -2.05
C GLY A 205 11.22 -13.67 -2.30
N VAL A 206 10.89 -14.39 -3.36
CA VAL A 206 9.51 -14.74 -3.75
C VAL A 206 9.21 -16.22 -3.52
N THR A 207 7.98 -16.54 -3.18
CA THR A 207 7.45 -17.91 -3.12
C THR A 207 6.25 -18.03 -4.07
N VAL A 208 6.06 -19.17 -4.70
CA VAL A 208 4.93 -19.37 -5.62
C VAL A 208 3.60 -19.12 -4.92
N LEU A 209 3.42 -19.70 -3.72
CA LEU A 209 2.17 -19.55 -2.98
C LEU A 209 1.95 -18.10 -2.52
N GLY A 210 3.01 -17.40 -2.06
CA GLY A 210 2.95 -15.99 -1.73
C GLY A 210 2.55 -15.14 -2.94
N SER A 211 3.20 -15.32 -4.08
CA SER A 211 2.88 -14.58 -5.31
C SER A 211 1.45 -14.81 -5.77
N VAL A 212 0.98 -16.06 -5.78
CA VAL A 212 -0.42 -16.37 -6.15
C VAL A 212 -1.41 -15.73 -5.18
N ALA A 213 -1.14 -15.79 -3.87
CA ALA A 213 -1.99 -15.16 -2.86
C ALA A 213 -2.01 -13.63 -3.01
N GLY A 214 -0.86 -13.01 -3.28
CA GLY A 214 -0.77 -11.56 -3.54
C GLY A 214 -1.54 -11.15 -4.79
N MET A 215 -1.36 -11.85 -5.92
CA MET A 215 -2.12 -11.59 -7.15
C MET A 215 -3.64 -11.77 -6.96
N ALA A 216 -4.06 -12.75 -6.17
CA ALA A 216 -5.47 -12.94 -5.80
C ALA A 216 -5.98 -11.79 -4.93
N ALA A 217 -5.19 -11.31 -3.96
CA ALA A 217 -5.54 -10.15 -3.15
C ALA A 217 -5.70 -8.88 -4.01
N ALA A 218 -4.79 -8.64 -4.96
CA ALA A 218 -4.94 -7.55 -5.93
C ALA A 218 -6.24 -7.67 -6.74
N ALA A 219 -6.58 -8.87 -7.21
CA ALA A 219 -7.81 -9.10 -7.96
C ALA A 219 -9.06 -8.79 -7.13
N VAL A 220 -9.07 -9.14 -5.85
CA VAL A 220 -10.19 -8.79 -4.93
C VAL A 220 -10.31 -7.28 -4.79
N VAL A 221 -9.20 -6.55 -4.55
CA VAL A 221 -9.24 -5.09 -4.43
C VAL A 221 -9.76 -4.44 -5.69
N VAL A 222 -9.30 -4.87 -6.87
CA VAL A 222 -9.78 -4.35 -8.17
C VAL A 222 -11.26 -4.66 -8.38
N ALA A 223 -11.70 -5.87 -8.08
CA ALA A 223 -13.11 -6.29 -8.28
C ALA A 223 -14.08 -5.47 -7.41
N VAL A 224 -13.75 -5.22 -6.14
CA VAL A 224 -14.64 -4.44 -5.24
C VAL A 224 -14.60 -2.94 -5.51
N SER A 225 -13.55 -2.43 -6.15
CA SER A 225 -13.39 -1.00 -6.46
C SER A 225 -14.11 -0.57 -7.73
N GLY A 226 -14.36 -1.47 -8.66
CA GLY A 226 -14.85 -1.12 -9.98
C GLY A 226 -15.91 -2.07 -10.55
N PRO A 227 -17.07 -2.27 -9.88
CA PRO A 227 -18.10 -3.16 -10.42
C PRO A 227 -18.68 -2.70 -11.76
N HIS A 228 -18.47 -1.42 -12.11
CA HIS A 228 -18.92 -0.82 -13.37
C HIS A 228 -17.79 -0.70 -14.41
N HIS A 229 -16.56 -1.05 -14.06
CA HIS A 229 -15.46 -1.04 -15.02
C HIS A 229 -15.56 -2.22 -15.99
N THR A 230 -15.15 -2.00 -17.23
CA THR A 230 -15.03 -3.10 -18.20
C THR A 230 -13.99 -4.12 -17.71
N VAL A 231 -14.15 -5.37 -18.11
CA VAL A 231 -13.18 -6.45 -17.78
C VAL A 231 -11.77 -6.09 -18.24
N LEU A 232 -11.64 -5.43 -19.39
CA LEU A 232 -10.34 -4.97 -19.90
C LEU A 232 -9.70 -3.96 -18.96
N ARG A 233 -10.46 -2.95 -18.50
CA ARG A 233 -9.95 -1.92 -17.58
C ARG A 233 -9.55 -2.54 -16.23
N GLN A 234 -10.36 -3.45 -15.68
CA GLN A 234 -9.99 -4.21 -14.48
C GLN A 234 -8.71 -5.03 -14.68
N GLY A 235 -8.56 -5.66 -15.86
CA GLY A 235 -7.36 -6.40 -16.23
C GLY A 235 -6.10 -5.52 -16.28
N VAL A 236 -6.20 -4.31 -16.81
CA VAL A 236 -5.10 -3.33 -16.84
C VAL A 236 -4.70 -2.89 -15.43
N ILE A 237 -5.67 -2.54 -14.59
CA ILE A 237 -5.41 -2.13 -13.19
C ILE A 237 -4.78 -3.28 -12.40
N TRP A 238 -5.31 -4.49 -12.53
CA TRP A 238 -4.76 -5.69 -11.90
C TRP A 238 -3.34 -6.00 -12.40
N GLY A 239 -3.12 -5.93 -13.72
CA GLY A 239 -1.80 -6.14 -14.33
C GLY A 239 -0.77 -5.12 -13.84
N ALA A 240 -1.16 -3.84 -13.69
CA ALA A 240 -0.31 -2.79 -13.13
C ALA A 240 0.05 -3.06 -11.67
N ALA A 241 -0.91 -3.52 -10.86
CA ALA A 241 -0.66 -3.92 -9.47
C ALA A 241 0.29 -5.13 -9.38
N CYS A 242 0.10 -6.14 -10.23
CA CYS A 242 1.01 -7.29 -10.31
C CYS A 242 2.42 -6.88 -10.76
N ALA A 243 2.55 -5.96 -11.70
CA ALA A 243 3.84 -5.41 -12.11
C ALA A 243 4.55 -4.69 -10.94
N GLY A 244 3.80 -3.92 -10.14
CA GLY A 244 4.29 -3.31 -8.90
C GLY A 244 4.80 -4.34 -7.91
N LEU A 245 4.03 -5.39 -7.62
CA LEU A 245 4.41 -6.50 -6.72
C LEU A 245 5.76 -7.13 -7.12
N PHE A 246 5.96 -7.43 -8.41
CA PHE A 246 7.23 -7.99 -8.88
C PHE A 246 8.35 -6.95 -8.94
N PHE A 247 8.02 -5.68 -9.16
CA PHE A 247 8.99 -4.59 -9.09
C PHE A 247 9.49 -4.38 -7.66
N ASP A 248 8.62 -4.48 -6.64
CA ASP A 248 9.02 -4.50 -5.24
C ASP A 248 10.07 -5.59 -4.97
N SER A 249 9.76 -6.82 -5.34
CA SER A 249 10.69 -7.95 -5.21
C SER A 249 12.00 -7.75 -6.00
N LEU A 250 11.95 -7.08 -7.16
CA LEU A 250 13.15 -6.74 -7.92
C LEU A 250 14.01 -5.70 -7.21
N LEU A 251 13.40 -4.65 -6.68
CA LEU A 251 14.11 -3.63 -5.88
C LEU A 251 14.67 -4.24 -4.60
N GLY A 252 13.89 -5.10 -3.93
CA GLY A 252 14.34 -5.86 -2.77
C GLY A 252 15.56 -6.71 -3.08
N ALA A 253 15.54 -7.45 -4.19
CA ALA A 253 16.67 -8.30 -4.62
C ALA A 253 17.91 -7.52 -5.09
N THR A 254 17.79 -6.21 -5.36
CA THR A 254 18.85 -5.39 -5.95
C THR A 254 19.28 -4.25 -5.02
N VAL A 255 18.56 -3.14 -5.02
CA VAL A 255 18.98 -1.89 -4.35
C VAL A 255 18.86 -1.95 -2.82
N GLU A 256 17.85 -2.65 -2.30
CA GLU A 256 17.68 -2.84 -0.87
C GLU A 256 18.81 -3.73 -0.30
N ARG A 257 19.08 -4.85 -0.96
CA ARG A 257 20.20 -5.74 -0.58
C ARG A 257 21.58 -5.09 -0.69
N LYS A 258 21.74 -4.03 -1.50
CA LYS A 258 22.95 -3.21 -1.55
C LYS A 258 23.00 -2.15 -0.44
N GLY A 259 21.95 -2.01 0.36
CA GLY A 259 21.83 -1.00 1.41
C GLY A 259 21.68 0.43 0.88
N TRP A 260 21.12 0.60 -0.33
CA TRP A 260 20.89 1.92 -0.93
C TRP A 260 19.54 2.49 -0.54
N LEU A 261 18.49 1.67 -0.60
CA LEU A 261 17.13 2.02 -0.23
C LEU A 261 16.66 1.18 0.95
N GLY A 262 15.88 1.78 1.85
CA GLY A 262 15.15 1.07 2.87
C GLY A 262 13.81 0.56 2.36
N ASN A 263 13.23 -0.40 3.07
CA ASN A 263 11.98 -1.06 2.70
C ASN A 263 10.81 -0.08 2.48
N ASP A 264 10.70 0.99 3.29
CA ASP A 264 9.62 1.98 3.11
C ASP A 264 9.71 2.69 1.75
N LEU A 265 10.93 2.97 1.24
CA LEU A 265 11.11 3.56 -0.09
C LEU A 265 10.87 2.56 -1.23
N VAL A 266 11.22 1.29 -1.03
CA VAL A 266 10.96 0.22 -1.99
C VAL A 266 9.45 0.06 -2.17
N ASN A 267 8.69 -0.08 -1.09
CA ASN A 267 7.23 -0.19 -1.12
C ASN A 267 6.56 1.06 -1.73
N PHE A 268 7.06 2.26 -1.42
CA PHE A 268 6.52 3.48 -2.04
C PHE A 268 6.79 3.53 -3.55
N ALA A 269 7.97 3.10 -3.99
CA ALA A 269 8.32 3.06 -5.41
C ALA A 269 7.47 2.04 -6.18
N SER A 270 7.18 0.88 -5.58
CA SER A 270 6.35 -0.16 -6.19
C SER A 270 4.88 0.25 -6.30
N THR A 271 4.29 0.83 -5.24
CA THR A 271 2.93 1.38 -5.28
C THR A 271 2.82 2.55 -6.26
N LEU A 272 3.85 3.41 -6.35
CA LEU A 272 3.89 4.53 -7.29
C LEU A 272 3.99 4.03 -8.74
N LEU A 273 4.80 3.00 -9.01
CA LEU A 273 4.88 2.38 -10.34
C LEU A 273 3.53 1.82 -10.77
N ALA A 274 2.86 1.06 -9.89
CA ALA A 274 1.53 0.50 -10.17
C ALA A 274 0.52 1.60 -10.50
N ALA A 275 0.50 2.67 -9.69
CA ALA A 275 -0.37 3.82 -9.91
C ALA A 275 -0.09 4.51 -11.25
N ALA A 276 1.16 4.78 -11.56
CA ALA A 276 1.56 5.43 -12.80
C ALA A 276 1.22 4.55 -14.02
N ALA A 277 1.55 3.26 -13.98
CA ALA A 277 1.27 2.32 -15.06
C ALA A 277 -0.22 2.25 -15.40
N ALA A 278 -1.10 2.09 -14.39
CA ALA A 278 -2.55 2.05 -14.61
C ALA A 278 -3.09 3.38 -15.18
N SER A 279 -2.47 4.51 -14.85
CA SER A 279 -2.92 5.84 -15.30
C SER A 279 -2.54 6.14 -16.75
N LEU A 280 -1.62 5.40 -17.36
CA LEU A 280 -1.23 5.57 -18.77
C LEU A 280 -2.25 4.98 -19.77
N PHE A 281 -3.11 4.07 -19.33
CA PHE A 281 -4.08 3.36 -20.15
C PHE A 281 -5.50 3.92 -19.97
N ARG A 282 -5.64 5.23 -20.04
CA ARG A 282 -6.94 5.94 -19.99
C ARG A 282 -7.68 5.90 -21.30
#